data_21574713bd9dc4dadb0d24703fde65f8
#
_entry.id   21574713bd9dc4dadb0d24703fde65f8
#
_cell.length_a   1.000
_cell.length_b   1.000
_cell.length_c   1.000
_cell.angle_alpha   90.00
_cell.angle_beta   90.00
_cell.angle_gamma   90.00
#
_symmetry.space_group_name_H-M   'P 1'
#
loop_
_entity.id
_entity.type
_entity.pdbx_description
1 polymer ?
#
loop_
_entity_poly.entity_id
_entity_poly.type
_entity_poly.pdbx_seq_one_letter_code
_entity_poly.pdbx_strand_id
1 'polypeptide(L)'
;MIVNAFASADKKILKDLTSPEVYKSFVAVLDDRKNKKLLNQFTFIGIKKAKIENIDKKDSFYTVKTRFVSEIISCVKDADNNIIEGSPDEIQTVNDVWSFSKDLNSDDPTWHLTEIAQDVHAKE
;
A
#
# COMPACT_ATOMS: atom_id res chain seq x y z
N MET A 1 -0.23 -10.28 -1.57
CA MET A 1 0.09 -9.19 -0.64
C MET A 1 -0.59 -7.89 -1.06
N ILE A 2 -0.69 -6.95 -0.15
CA ILE A 2 -1.42 -5.70 -0.37
C ILE A 2 -0.90 -4.91 -1.57
N VAL A 3 0.42 -4.73 -1.68
CA VAL A 3 1.02 -3.95 -2.76
C VAL A 3 0.70 -4.55 -4.14
N ASN A 4 0.89 -5.85 -4.28
CA ASN A 4 0.57 -6.53 -5.54
C ASN A 4 -0.93 -6.55 -5.82
N ALA A 5 -1.75 -6.72 -4.79
CA ALA A 5 -3.21 -6.67 -4.93
C ALA A 5 -3.68 -5.30 -5.42
N PHE A 6 -3.09 -4.22 -4.90
CA PHE A 6 -3.42 -2.88 -5.36
C PHE A 6 -3.01 -2.67 -6.82
N ALA A 7 -1.80 -3.09 -7.19
CA ALA A 7 -1.29 -2.95 -8.55
C ALA A 7 -2.14 -3.74 -9.57
N SER A 8 -2.63 -4.92 -9.18
CA SER A 8 -3.47 -5.77 -10.04
C SER A 8 -4.96 -5.51 -9.89
N ALA A 9 -5.36 -4.54 -9.07
CA ALA A 9 -6.75 -4.19 -8.77
C ALA A 9 -7.55 -5.37 -8.18
N ASP A 10 -6.91 -6.17 -7.35
CA ASP A 10 -7.56 -7.31 -6.68
C ASP A 10 -8.31 -6.83 -5.42
N LYS A 11 -9.54 -6.41 -5.63
CA LYS A 11 -10.37 -5.83 -4.57
C LYS A 11 -10.70 -6.82 -3.45
N LYS A 12 -10.77 -8.11 -3.76
CA LYS A 12 -11.09 -9.13 -2.75
C LYS A 12 -9.98 -9.23 -1.71
N ILE A 13 -8.73 -9.34 -2.17
CA ILE A 13 -7.58 -9.41 -1.27
C ILE A 13 -7.45 -8.11 -0.48
N LEU A 14 -7.63 -6.97 -1.11
CA LEU A 14 -7.58 -5.68 -0.43
C LEU A 14 -8.63 -5.57 0.66
N LYS A 15 -9.84 -6.04 0.39
CA LYS A 15 -10.92 -6.03 1.38
C LYS A 15 -10.59 -6.88 2.60
N ASP A 16 -9.97 -8.04 2.39
CA ASP A 16 -9.65 -8.97 3.46
C ASP A 16 -8.49 -8.48 4.34
N LEU A 17 -7.57 -7.69 3.80
CA LEU A 17 -6.34 -7.29 4.48
C LEU A 17 -6.31 -5.84 4.97
N THR A 18 -7.34 -5.05 4.66
CA THR A 18 -7.38 -3.63 5.03
C THR A 18 -8.63 -3.31 5.85
N SER A 19 -8.55 -2.19 6.60
CA SER A 19 -9.73 -1.66 7.27
C SER A 19 -10.72 -1.12 6.24
N PRO A 20 -12.01 -0.96 6.60
CA PRO A 20 -12.99 -0.41 5.67
C PRO A 20 -12.61 0.97 5.11
N GLU A 21 -11.98 1.79 5.92
CA GLU A 21 -11.57 3.13 5.50
C GLU A 21 -10.44 3.09 4.48
N VAL A 22 -9.41 2.26 4.74
CA VAL A 22 -8.30 2.08 3.80
C VAL A 22 -8.80 1.41 2.52
N TYR A 23 -9.70 0.44 2.63
CA TYR A 23 -10.29 -0.22 1.47
C TYR A 23 -11.02 0.77 0.58
N LYS A 24 -11.83 1.67 1.16
CA LYS A 24 -12.53 2.70 0.39
C LYS A 24 -11.57 3.60 -0.37
N SER A 25 -10.46 3.99 0.28
CA SER A 25 -9.45 4.83 -0.36
C SER A 25 -8.80 4.12 -1.55
N PHE A 26 -8.47 2.84 -1.40
CA PHE A 26 -7.89 2.06 -2.49
C PHE A 26 -8.85 1.89 -3.65
N VAL A 27 -10.11 1.57 -3.37
CA VAL A 27 -11.13 1.40 -4.40
C VAL A 27 -11.36 2.70 -5.17
N ALA A 28 -11.39 3.83 -4.48
CA ALA A 28 -11.56 5.13 -5.14
C ALA A 28 -10.45 5.40 -6.16
N VAL A 29 -9.19 5.11 -5.80
CA VAL A 29 -8.06 5.27 -6.71
C VAL A 29 -8.16 4.31 -7.90
N LEU A 30 -8.48 3.04 -7.63
CA LEU A 30 -8.60 2.04 -8.68
C LEU A 30 -9.73 2.34 -9.66
N ASP A 31 -10.87 2.78 -9.15
CA ASP A 31 -12.00 3.16 -9.99
C ASP A 31 -11.70 4.40 -10.83
N ASP A 32 -11.00 5.39 -10.25
CA ASP A 32 -10.57 6.57 -10.99
C ASP A 32 -9.65 6.19 -12.16
N ARG A 33 -8.68 5.32 -11.92
CA ARG A 33 -7.78 4.83 -12.97
C ARG A 33 -8.54 4.09 -14.08
N LYS A 34 -9.51 3.26 -13.70
CA LYS A 34 -10.34 2.53 -14.66
C LYS A 34 -11.18 3.49 -15.51
N ASN A 35 -11.79 4.49 -14.89
CA ASN A 35 -12.61 5.47 -15.58
C ASN A 35 -11.79 6.32 -16.54
N LYS A 36 -10.54 6.60 -16.22
CA LYS A 36 -9.62 7.34 -17.07
C LYS A 36 -8.88 6.47 -18.06
N LYS A 37 -9.15 5.16 -18.06
CA LYS A 37 -8.48 4.17 -18.90
C LYS A 37 -6.97 4.17 -18.72
N LEU A 38 -6.53 4.28 -17.47
CA LEU A 38 -5.10 4.28 -17.13
C LEU A 38 -4.60 2.85 -16.96
N LEU A 39 -3.41 2.59 -17.48
CA LEU A 39 -2.70 1.33 -17.30
C LEU A 39 -1.59 1.53 -16.29
N ASN A 40 -1.67 0.79 -15.19
CA ASN A 40 -0.64 0.82 -14.16
C ASN A 40 0.33 -0.34 -14.39
N GLN A 41 1.60 -0.01 -14.68
CA GLN A 41 2.68 -1.00 -14.77
C GLN A 41 3.50 -0.90 -13.49
N PHE A 42 3.60 -2.01 -12.78
CA PHE A 42 4.22 -2.04 -11.47
C PHE A 42 5.06 -3.30 -11.31
N THR A 43 6.30 -3.11 -10.87
CA THR A 43 7.18 -4.22 -10.48
C THR A 43 7.71 -3.95 -9.08
N PHE A 44 7.43 -4.86 -8.16
CA PHE A 44 7.98 -4.82 -6.82
C PHE A 44 9.32 -5.54 -6.83
N ILE A 45 10.42 -4.79 -6.56
CA ILE A 45 11.76 -5.35 -6.57
C ILE A 45 12.05 -6.00 -5.23
N GLY A 46 11.81 -5.29 -4.13
CA GLY A 46 12.03 -5.87 -2.81
C GLY A 46 11.95 -4.86 -1.68
N ILE A 47 11.94 -5.37 -0.47
CA ILE A 47 12.02 -4.56 0.73
C ILE A 47 13.49 -4.41 1.10
N LYS A 48 13.96 -3.18 1.15
CA LYS A 48 15.33 -2.86 1.52
C LYS A 48 15.50 -2.78 3.04
N LYS A 49 14.49 -2.23 3.73
CA LYS A 49 14.44 -2.15 5.19
C LYS A 49 13.02 -2.31 5.67
N ALA A 50 12.86 -2.95 6.83
CA ALA A 50 11.59 -3.00 7.54
C ALA A 50 11.89 -2.84 9.03
N LYS A 51 11.26 -1.87 9.69
CA LYS A 51 11.50 -1.57 11.09
C LYS A 51 10.20 -1.23 11.80
N ILE A 52 9.97 -1.87 12.94
CA ILE A 52 8.86 -1.51 13.80
C ILE A 52 9.21 -0.22 14.51
N GLU A 53 8.40 0.84 14.29
CA GLU A 53 8.64 2.14 14.88
C GLU A 53 7.90 2.34 16.18
N ASN A 54 6.70 1.78 16.30
CA ASN A 54 5.89 1.96 17.47
C ASN A 54 4.87 0.85 17.62
N ILE A 55 4.55 0.50 18.87
CA ILE A 55 3.50 -0.45 19.21
C ILE A 55 2.60 0.22 20.22
N ASP A 56 1.33 0.44 19.86
CA ASP A 56 0.31 0.99 20.75
C ASP A 56 -0.68 -0.09 21.13
N LYS A 57 -1.09 -0.05 22.40
CA LYS A 57 -2.17 -0.89 22.89
C LYS A 57 -3.23 -0.01 23.52
N LYS A 58 -4.48 -0.15 23.06
CA LYS A 58 -5.62 0.49 23.68
C LYS A 58 -6.68 -0.57 23.92
N ASP A 59 -6.95 -0.88 25.18
CA ASP A 59 -7.82 -1.99 25.58
C ASP A 59 -7.30 -3.31 24.97
N SER A 60 -8.09 -4.01 24.17
CA SER A 60 -7.67 -5.22 23.48
C SER A 60 -7.11 -4.96 22.08
N PHE A 61 -7.01 -3.69 21.67
CA PHE A 61 -6.66 -3.33 20.31
C PHE A 61 -5.19 -2.94 20.23
N TYR A 62 -4.44 -3.68 19.43
CA TYR A 62 -3.03 -3.38 19.16
C TYR A 62 -2.87 -2.72 17.81
N THR A 63 -2.03 -1.70 17.75
CA THR A 63 -1.61 -1.06 16.50
C THR A 63 -0.09 -1.06 16.43
N VAL A 64 0.45 -1.61 15.36
CA VAL A 64 1.88 -1.67 15.11
C VAL A 64 2.19 -0.79 13.90
N LYS A 65 3.06 0.20 14.10
CA LYS A 65 3.56 1.05 13.02
C LYS A 65 4.89 0.51 12.55
N THR A 66 4.96 0.19 11.27
CA THR A 66 6.17 -0.35 10.65
C THR A 66 6.60 0.54 9.50
N ARG A 67 7.86 0.93 9.51
CA ARG A 67 8.48 1.65 8.40
C ARG A 67 9.04 0.65 7.40
N PHE A 68 8.63 0.82 6.15
CA PHE A 68 9.16 0.03 5.05
C PHE A 68 9.89 0.94 4.06
N VAL A 69 11.10 0.55 3.72
CA VAL A 69 11.82 1.13 2.59
C VAL A 69 11.88 0.08 1.51
N SER A 70 11.26 0.36 0.39
CA SER A 70 11.10 -0.60 -0.70
C SER A 70 11.64 -0.04 -2.00
N GLU A 71 12.01 -0.92 -2.91
CA GLU A 71 12.38 -0.56 -4.26
C GLU A 71 11.33 -1.08 -5.23
N ILE A 72 10.87 -0.22 -6.11
CA ILE A 72 9.85 -0.52 -7.10
C ILE A 72 10.21 0.09 -8.45
N ILE A 73 9.60 -0.44 -9.50
CA ILE A 73 9.50 0.22 -10.80
C ILE A 73 8.02 0.42 -11.05
N SER A 74 7.61 1.66 -11.26
CA SER A 74 6.20 1.99 -11.43
C SER A 74 6.02 3.05 -12.49
N CYS A 75 5.06 2.84 -13.38
CA CYS A 75 4.60 3.88 -14.27
C CYS A 75 3.12 3.73 -14.55
N VAL A 76 2.47 4.84 -14.87
CA VAL A 76 1.07 4.87 -15.28
C VAL A 76 1.01 5.44 -16.68
N LYS A 77 0.35 4.73 -17.59
CA LYS A 77 0.17 5.15 -18.98
C LYS A 77 -1.29 5.44 -19.26
N ASP A 78 -1.54 6.39 -20.16
CA ASP A 78 -2.89 6.65 -20.63
C ASP A 78 -3.29 5.69 -21.78
N ALA A 79 -4.50 5.88 -22.32
CA ALA A 79 -5.02 5.02 -23.39
C ALA A 79 -4.19 5.12 -24.68
N ASP A 80 -3.45 6.21 -24.87
CA ASP A 80 -2.58 6.45 -26.02
C ASP A 80 -1.15 5.98 -25.79
N ASN A 81 -0.91 5.25 -24.68
CA ASN A 81 0.38 4.71 -24.29
C ASN A 81 1.41 5.78 -23.89
N ASN A 82 0.94 6.97 -23.50
CA ASN A 82 1.80 8.03 -22.98
C ASN A 82 2.02 7.83 -21.49
N ILE A 83 3.26 8.02 -21.03
CA ILE A 83 3.58 7.95 -19.61
C ILE A 83 3.11 9.24 -18.94
N ILE A 84 2.19 9.11 -17.98
CA ILE A 84 1.67 10.25 -17.24
C ILE A 84 2.19 10.31 -15.81
N GLU A 85 2.77 9.23 -15.31
CA GLU A 85 3.32 9.17 -13.97
C GLU A 85 4.39 8.08 -13.90
N GLY A 86 5.50 8.35 -13.20
CA GLY A 86 6.57 7.40 -12.99
C GLY A 86 7.47 7.17 -14.20
N SER A 87 8.23 6.08 -14.16
CA SER A 87 9.14 5.70 -15.24
C SER A 87 9.21 4.18 -15.34
N PRO A 88 9.15 3.61 -16.57
CA PRO A 88 9.28 2.16 -16.73
C PRO A 88 10.71 1.65 -16.57
N ASP A 89 11.71 2.54 -16.58
CA ASP A 89 13.12 2.18 -16.61
C ASP A 89 13.89 2.51 -15.34
N GLU A 90 13.27 3.24 -14.40
CA GLU A 90 13.97 3.70 -13.20
C GLU A 90 13.45 3.03 -11.94
N ILE A 91 14.39 2.59 -11.10
CA ILE A 91 14.07 2.07 -9.77
C ILE A 91 13.76 3.25 -8.86
N GLN A 92 12.62 3.18 -8.19
CA GLN A 92 12.20 4.17 -7.21
C GLN A 92 12.30 3.60 -5.81
N THR A 93 12.78 4.41 -4.88
CA THR A 93 12.79 4.05 -3.46
C THR A 93 11.57 4.68 -2.81
N VAL A 94 10.77 3.85 -2.16
CA VAL A 94 9.55 4.27 -1.47
C VAL A 94 9.74 4.08 0.03
N ASN A 95 9.45 5.12 0.79
CA ASN A 95 9.58 5.11 2.25
C ASN A 95 8.20 5.37 2.85
N ASP A 96 7.58 4.32 3.37
CA ASP A 96 6.22 4.37 3.92
C ASP A 96 6.19 3.88 5.35
N VAL A 97 5.29 4.47 6.15
CA VAL A 97 4.94 3.95 7.46
C VAL A 97 3.54 3.35 7.37
N TRP A 98 3.45 2.06 7.60
CA TRP A 98 2.19 1.31 7.56
C TRP A 98 1.78 0.95 8.97
N SER A 99 0.52 1.20 9.30
CA SER A 99 -0.06 0.82 10.59
C SER A 99 -0.95 -0.40 10.41
N PHE A 100 -0.67 -1.44 11.16
CA PHE A 100 -1.47 -2.67 11.20
C PHE A 100 -2.12 -2.79 12.55
N SER A 101 -3.39 -3.14 12.57
CA SER A 101 -4.15 -3.25 13.82
C SER A 101 -4.81 -4.61 13.94
N LYS A 102 -4.94 -5.06 15.17
CA LYS A 102 -5.61 -6.31 15.50
C LYS A 102 -6.34 -6.17 16.83
N ASP A 103 -7.57 -6.68 16.88
CA ASP A 103 -8.32 -6.81 18.13
C ASP A 103 -8.05 -8.20 18.70
N LEU A 104 -7.42 -8.24 19.88
CA LEU A 104 -7.06 -9.51 20.53
C LEU A 104 -8.27 -10.30 21.00
N ASN A 105 -9.43 -9.66 21.14
CA ASN A 105 -10.68 -10.34 21.48
C ASN A 105 -11.40 -10.93 20.27
N SER A 106 -10.91 -10.65 19.07
CA SER A 106 -11.46 -11.22 17.85
C SER A 106 -10.87 -12.60 17.58
N ASP A 107 -11.69 -13.50 17.04
CA ASP A 107 -11.24 -14.81 16.60
C ASP A 107 -10.44 -14.76 15.29
N ASP A 108 -10.49 -13.62 14.59
CA ASP A 108 -9.75 -13.43 13.36
C ASP A 108 -8.27 -13.14 13.67
N PRO A 109 -7.33 -14.01 13.25
CA PRO A 109 -5.91 -13.79 13.51
C PRO A 109 -5.27 -12.74 12.61
N THR A 110 -6.02 -12.19 11.66
CA THR A 110 -5.47 -11.28 10.65
C THR A 110 -5.21 -9.89 11.22
N TRP A 111 -4.02 -9.37 10.95
CA TRP A 111 -3.71 -7.97 11.14
C TRP A 111 -4.17 -7.19 9.92
N HIS A 112 -4.92 -6.14 10.14
CA HIS A 112 -5.46 -5.32 9.05
C HIS A 112 -4.68 -4.03 8.91
N LEU A 113 -4.40 -3.64 7.67
CA LEU A 113 -3.79 -2.35 7.38
C LEU A 113 -4.81 -1.25 7.66
N THR A 114 -4.50 -0.37 8.62
CA THR A 114 -5.41 0.69 9.05
C THR A 114 -4.96 2.08 8.64
N GLU A 115 -3.68 2.25 8.30
CA GLU A 115 -3.16 3.54 7.89
C GLU A 115 -1.90 3.36 7.05
N ILE A 116 -1.75 4.21 6.04
CA ILE A 116 -0.51 4.34 5.27
C ILE A 116 -0.11 5.81 5.31
N ALA A 117 1.10 6.09 5.79
CA ALA A 117 1.68 7.42 5.75
C ALA A 117 2.96 7.37 4.92
N GLN A 118 3.01 8.17 3.86
CA GLN A 118 4.21 8.27 3.05
C GLN A 118 5.11 9.35 3.61
N ASP A 119 6.36 8.99 3.90
CA ASP A 119 7.34 9.94 4.42
C ASP A 119 8.16 10.50 3.26
N VAL A 120 7.63 11.58 2.66
CA VAL A 120 8.26 12.21 1.49
C VAL A 120 9.53 12.98 1.83
N HIS A 121 9.79 13.20 3.09
CA HIS A 121 10.98 13.92 3.55
C HIS A 121 12.09 12.97 4.01
N ALA A 122 11.78 11.73 4.24
CA ALA A 122 12.77 10.76 4.66
C ALA A 122 13.64 10.35 3.47
N LYS A 123 14.93 10.36 3.68
CA LYS A 123 15.89 9.81 2.74
C LYS A 123 16.47 8.56 3.32
N GLU A 124 16.66 7.64 2.50
CA GLU A 124 17.22 6.36 2.84
C GLU A 124 18.70 6.46 3.19
#